data_bf675a60389f549f40a85ea0f85337fc
#
_entry.id   bf675a60389f549f40a85ea0f85337fc
#
_cell.length_a   1.000
_cell.length_b   1.000
_cell.length_c   1.000
_cell.angle_alpha   90.00
_cell.angle_beta   90.00
_cell.angle_gamma   90.00
#
_symmetry.space_group_name_H-M   'P 1'
#
loop_
_entity.id
_entity.type
_entity.pdbx_description
1 polymer ?
#
loop_
_entity_poly.entity_id
_entity_poly.type
_entity_poly.pdbx_seq_one_letter_code
_entity_poly.pdbx_strand_id
1 'polypeptide(L)'
;AIVRFGGKLNIGNYVGIGYFGDIRCDESVEIGDYGLISYHVNIYDTNVHSIDSSQRRDWITEQFPLGLVDPVKPKTQKVVIESDVWLGKNVSILKGCIIKKGSTVALGVTLSNYQGEVKETFVSQPPRIL
;
A
#
# COMPACT_ATOMS: atom_id res chain seq x y z
N ALA A 1 5.49 9.77 1.62
CA ALA A 1 5.37 8.84 0.50
C ALA A 1 6.70 8.71 -0.23
N ILE A 2 7.00 7.53 -0.72
CA ILE A 2 8.18 7.27 -1.55
C ILE A 2 7.69 6.71 -2.88
N VAL A 3 8.04 7.39 -3.97
CA VAL A 3 7.71 6.98 -5.34
C VAL A 3 9.00 6.65 -6.07
N ARG A 4 9.08 5.45 -6.63
CA ARG A 4 10.27 4.97 -7.34
C ARG A 4 9.87 4.37 -8.68
N PHE A 5 10.88 4.11 -9.54
CA PHE A 5 10.72 3.39 -10.81
C PHE A 5 9.64 3.99 -11.72
N GLY A 6 9.46 5.30 -11.68
CA GLY A 6 8.45 5.97 -12.49
C GLY A 6 7.01 5.72 -12.05
N GLY A 7 6.80 5.30 -10.80
CA GLY A 7 5.48 5.06 -10.24
C GLY A 7 4.59 6.29 -10.28
N LYS A 8 3.27 6.08 -10.27
CA LYS A 8 2.27 7.16 -10.30
C LYS A 8 1.41 7.09 -9.05
N LEU A 9 1.55 8.11 -8.20
CA LEU A 9 0.73 8.26 -6.99
C LEU A 9 -0.28 9.38 -7.23
N ASN A 10 -1.57 9.04 -7.18
CA ASN A 10 -2.66 9.99 -7.28
C ASN A 10 -3.51 9.94 -6.02
N ILE A 11 -3.66 11.09 -5.37
CA ILE A 11 -4.49 11.24 -4.17
C ILE A 11 -5.56 12.27 -4.52
N GLY A 12 -6.82 11.89 -4.32
CA GLY A 12 -7.96 12.73 -4.62
C GLY A 12 -8.15 13.91 -3.65
N ASN A 13 -9.32 14.50 -3.70
CA ASN A 13 -9.66 15.69 -2.91
C ASN A 13 -10.21 15.28 -1.54
N TYR A 14 -9.96 16.12 -0.54
CA TYR A 14 -10.49 15.95 0.83
C TYR A 14 -10.11 14.59 1.44
N VAL A 15 -8.88 14.17 1.23
CA VAL A 15 -8.33 12.95 1.84
C VAL A 15 -7.61 13.31 3.13
N GLY A 16 -8.09 12.76 4.25
CA GLY A 16 -7.41 12.88 5.54
C GLY A 16 -6.41 11.74 5.72
N ILE A 17 -5.15 12.08 5.95
CA ILE A 17 -4.09 11.09 6.22
C ILE A 17 -3.51 11.39 7.59
N GLY A 18 -3.61 10.41 8.49
CA GLY A 18 -3.05 10.50 9.85
C GLY A 18 -1.53 10.41 9.87
N TYR A 19 -0.96 10.65 11.04
CA TYR A 19 0.50 10.63 11.23
C TYR A 19 1.08 9.24 11.01
N PHE A 20 2.36 9.21 10.61
CA PHE A 20 3.16 8.01 10.45
C PHE A 20 2.61 7.03 9.39
N GLY A 21 1.86 7.55 8.43
CA GLY A 21 1.48 6.78 7.25
C GLY A 21 2.69 6.54 6.35
N ASP A 22 2.70 5.41 5.67
CA ASP A 22 3.75 5.06 4.74
C ASP A 22 3.15 4.58 3.42
N ILE A 23 3.35 5.36 2.37
CA ILE A 23 2.91 5.02 1.02
C ILE A 23 4.14 4.73 0.18
N ARG A 24 4.22 3.52 -0.36
CA ARG A 24 5.29 3.08 -1.26
C ARG A 24 4.70 2.79 -2.63
N CYS A 25 5.13 3.54 -3.63
CA CYS A 25 4.58 3.48 -4.98
C CYS A 25 5.70 3.27 -6.00
N ASP A 26 5.79 2.04 -6.51
CA ASP A 26 6.76 1.68 -7.55
C ASP A 26 6.06 1.44 -8.91
N GLU A 27 4.75 1.39 -8.94
CA GLU A 27 3.94 1.24 -10.15
C GLU A 27 2.80 2.24 -10.18
N SER A 28 1.76 2.03 -9.38
CA SER A 28 0.58 2.89 -9.35
C SER A 28 -0.20 2.72 -8.04
N VAL A 29 -0.44 3.82 -7.36
CA VAL A 29 -1.34 3.90 -6.21
C VAL A 29 -2.35 5.00 -6.48
N GLU A 30 -3.64 4.66 -6.44
CA GLU A 30 -4.73 5.61 -6.59
C GLU A 30 -5.57 5.64 -5.31
N ILE A 31 -5.78 6.82 -4.77
CA ILE A 31 -6.67 7.07 -3.63
C ILE A 31 -7.71 8.07 -4.08
N GLY A 32 -8.98 7.68 -4.03
CA GLY A 32 -10.10 8.52 -4.46
C GLY A 32 -10.38 9.67 -3.48
N ASP A 33 -11.51 10.33 -3.67
CA ASP A 33 -11.90 11.48 -2.85
C ASP A 33 -12.48 11.05 -1.51
N TYR A 34 -12.41 11.95 -0.52
CA TYR A 34 -13.02 11.77 0.80
C TYR A 34 -12.54 10.55 1.56
N GLY A 35 -11.31 10.13 1.33
CA GLY A 35 -10.70 9.04 2.09
C GLY A 35 -10.37 9.47 3.51
N LEU A 36 -10.57 8.58 4.46
CA LEU A 36 -10.12 8.74 5.84
C LEU A 36 -9.09 7.65 6.14
N ILE A 37 -7.83 8.04 6.17
CA ILE A 37 -6.71 7.15 6.41
C ILE A 37 -6.14 7.47 7.78
N SER A 38 -6.29 6.54 8.70
CA SER A 38 -5.92 6.74 10.10
C SER A 38 -4.39 6.65 10.30
N TYR A 39 -3.93 6.66 11.55
CA TYR A 39 -2.50 6.64 11.87
C TYR A 39 -1.85 5.30 11.54
N HIS A 40 -0.57 5.33 11.19
CA HIS A 40 0.25 4.15 10.94
C HIS A 40 -0.31 3.21 9.84
N VAL A 41 -0.98 3.77 8.86
CA VAL A 41 -1.47 3.00 7.71
C VAL A 41 -0.35 2.83 6.70
N ASN A 42 -0.20 1.61 6.18
CA ASN A 42 0.74 1.31 5.10
C ASN A 42 -0.02 1.01 3.82
N ILE A 43 0.36 1.66 2.73
CA ILE A 43 -0.20 1.42 1.40
C ILE A 43 0.95 1.16 0.44
N TYR A 44 1.12 -0.09 0.01
CA TYR A 44 2.26 -0.54 -0.77
C TYR A 44 1.79 -1.27 -2.03
N ASP A 45 2.16 -0.77 -3.19
CA ASP A 45 1.96 -1.48 -4.46
C ASP A 45 3.14 -2.39 -4.81
N THR A 46 4.08 -2.55 -3.90
CA THR A 46 5.39 -3.13 -4.16
C THR A 46 5.85 -4.01 -3.01
N ASN A 47 6.64 -5.03 -3.34
CA ASN A 47 7.35 -5.80 -2.32
C ASN A 47 8.53 -5.02 -1.72
N VAL A 48 8.84 -3.84 -2.22
CA VAL A 48 9.93 -2.96 -1.81
C VAL A 48 11.31 -3.51 -2.17
N HIS A 49 11.54 -4.79 -1.96
CA HIS A 49 12.78 -5.49 -2.31
C HIS A 49 12.49 -6.78 -3.05
N SER A 50 13.50 -7.33 -3.71
CA SER A 50 13.38 -8.64 -4.34
C SER A 50 13.13 -9.74 -3.30
N ILE A 51 12.28 -10.69 -3.63
CA ILE A 51 12.10 -11.90 -2.82
C ILE A 51 13.24 -12.91 -3.05
N ASP A 52 14.06 -12.70 -4.08
CA ASP A 52 15.27 -13.49 -4.30
C ASP A 52 16.34 -13.10 -3.28
N SER A 53 16.72 -14.05 -2.44
CA SER A 53 17.68 -13.79 -1.37
C SER A 53 19.06 -13.40 -1.87
N SER A 54 19.48 -13.94 -3.01
CA SER A 54 20.80 -13.61 -3.58
C SER A 54 20.85 -12.16 -4.06
N GLN A 55 19.79 -11.67 -4.70
CA GLN A 55 19.71 -10.26 -5.09
C GLN A 55 19.71 -9.32 -3.88
N ARG A 56 19.00 -9.67 -2.81
CA ARG A 56 19.04 -8.87 -1.58
C ARG A 56 20.43 -8.88 -0.96
N ARG A 57 21.11 -10.02 -0.96
CA ARG A 57 22.47 -10.13 -0.43
C ARG A 57 23.42 -9.22 -1.19
N ASP A 58 23.36 -9.22 -2.50
CA ASP A 58 24.20 -8.37 -3.34
C ASP A 58 24.01 -6.89 -3.02
N TRP A 59 22.78 -6.44 -2.89
CA TRP A 59 22.50 -5.07 -2.50
C TRP A 59 23.03 -4.75 -1.10
N ILE A 60 22.76 -5.61 -0.11
CA ILE A 60 23.19 -5.40 1.27
C ILE A 60 24.70 -5.31 1.39
N THR A 61 25.44 -6.12 0.64
CA THR A 61 26.88 -6.20 0.75
C THR A 61 27.61 -5.14 -0.09
N GLU A 62 27.07 -4.78 -1.24
CA GLU A 62 27.77 -3.95 -2.21
C GLU A 62 27.30 -2.50 -2.24
N GLN A 63 26.02 -2.26 -2.05
CA GLN A 63 25.44 -0.94 -2.26
C GLN A 63 24.89 -0.29 -1.00
N PHE A 64 24.26 -1.04 -0.13
CA PHE A 64 23.71 -0.50 1.11
C PHE A 64 24.77 0.15 2.00
N PRO A 65 25.99 -0.40 2.16
CA PRO A 65 27.05 0.26 2.94
C PRO A 65 27.47 1.61 2.37
N LEU A 66 27.23 1.84 1.07
CA LEU A 66 27.51 3.11 0.40
C LEU A 66 26.33 4.08 0.44
N GLY A 67 25.24 3.72 1.11
CA GLY A 67 24.03 4.53 1.17
C GLY A 67 23.22 4.52 -0.11
N LEU A 68 23.45 3.57 -1.02
CA LEU A 68 22.74 3.48 -2.29
C LEU A 68 21.45 2.69 -2.13
N VAL A 69 20.42 3.11 -2.85
CA VAL A 69 19.14 2.40 -2.90
C VAL A 69 19.25 1.12 -3.74
N ASP A 70 18.40 0.15 -3.47
CA ASP A 70 18.33 -1.07 -4.24
C ASP A 70 17.91 -0.75 -5.69
N PRO A 71 18.74 -1.06 -6.71
CA PRO A 71 18.42 -0.75 -8.10
C PRO A 71 17.46 -1.76 -8.73
N VAL A 72 17.21 -2.89 -8.08
CA VAL A 72 16.36 -3.94 -8.63
C VAL A 72 14.90 -3.57 -8.39
N LYS A 73 14.13 -3.43 -9.46
CA LYS A 73 12.68 -3.19 -9.33
C LYS A 73 12.01 -4.45 -8.77
N PRO A 74 11.36 -4.36 -7.60
CA PRO A 74 10.66 -5.50 -7.03
C PRO A 74 9.37 -5.78 -7.78
N LYS A 75 8.69 -6.88 -7.43
CA LYS A 75 7.35 -7.14 -7.93
C LYS A 75 6.38 -6.08 -7.46
N THR A 76 5.57 -5.61 -8.38
CA THR A 76 4.55 -4.60 -8.16
C THR A 76 3.20 -5.09 -8.67
N GLN A 77 2.15 -4.53 -8.11
CA GLN A 77 0.80 -4.61 -8.66
C GLN A 77 0.02 -3.43 -8.13
N LYS A 78 -0.64 -2.69 -9.02
CA LYS A 78 -1.32 -1.45 -8.64
C LYS A 78 -2.28 -1.64 -7.48
N VAL A 79 -2.42 -0.58 -6.68
CA VAL A 79 -3.39 -0.48 -5.61
C VAL A 79 -4.38 0.62 -5.96
N VAL A 80 -5.67 0.33 -5.81
CA VAL A 80 -6.75 1.30 -5.99
C VAL A 80 -7.60 1.33 -4.73
N ILE A 81 -7.70 2.51 -4.13
CA ILE A 81 -8.60 2.78 -3.02
C ILE A 81 -9.61 3.80 -3.54
N GLU A 82 -10.86 3.37 -3.73
CA GLU A 82 -11.89 4.24 -4.29
C GLU A 82 -12.33 5.30 -3.29
N SER A 83 -13.26 6.16 -3.67
CA SER A 83 -13.71 7.27 -2.83
C SER A 83 -14.45 6.78 -1.57
N ASP A 84 -14.48 7.62 -0.54
CA ASP A 84 -15.23 7.37 0.70
C ASP A 84 -14.80 6.10 1.45
N VAL A 85 -13.54 5.71 1.35
CA VAL A 85 -12.98 4.56 2.07
C VAL A 85 -12.39 5.01 3.40
N TRP A 86 -12.65 4.25 4.44
CA TRP A 86 -12.04 4.44 5.74
C TRP A 86 -11.07 3.30 6.04
N LEU A 87 -9.80 3.64 6.24
CA LEU A 87 -8.77 2.71 6.68
C LEU A 87 -8.45 3.00 8.14
N GLY A 88 -8.73 2.05 9.01
CA GLY A 88 -8.46 2.16 10.44
C GLY A 88 -6.97 2.17 10.76
N LYS A 89 -6.63 2.50 12.00
CA LYS A 89 -5.25 2.56 12.49
C LYS A 89 -4.52 1.23 12.25
N ASN A 90 -3.25 1.29 11.86
CA ASN A 90 -2.40 0.13 11.61
C ASN A 90 -2.90 -0.81 10.49
N VAL A 91 -3.77 -0.33 9.61
CA VAL A 91 -4.17 -1.08 8.41
C VAL A 91 -3.01 -1.11 7.43
N SER A 92 -2.82 -2.24 6.75
CA SER A 92 -1.88 -2.35 5.64
C SER A 92 -2.62 -2.81 4.40
N ILE A 93 -2.52 -2.02 3.34
CA ILE A 93 -3.06 -2.33 2.02
C ILE A 93 -1.88 -2.63 1.11
N LEU A 94 -1.75 -3.87 0.69
CA LEU A 94 -0.61 -4.34 -0.07
C LEU A 94 -0.95 -4.50 -1.56
N LYS A 95 0.07 -4.79 -2.36
CA LYS A 95 -0.05 -4.83 -3.81
C LYS A 95 -1.24 -5.66 -4.30
N GLY A 96 -1.86 -5.17 -5.35
CA GLY A 96 -2.99 -5.83 -6.01
C GLY A 96 -4.35 -5.61 -5.38
N CYS A 97 -4.45 -4.79 -4.32
CA CYS A 97 -5.73 -4.51 -3.70
C CYS A 97 -6.55 -3.49 -4.47
N ILE A 98 -7.83 -3.75 -4.63
CA ILE A 98 -8.85 -2.80 -5.07
C ILE A 98 -9.90 -2.72 -3.97
N ILE A 99 -9.96 -1.58 -3.30
CA ILE A 99 -10.91 -1.32 -2.21
C ILE A 99 -12.03 -0.43 -2.75
N LYS A 100 -13.24 -0.96 -2.74
CA LYS A 100 -14.38 -0.31 -3.39
C LYS A 100 -14.94 0.84 -2.56
N LYS A 101 -15.57 1.75 -3.27
CA LYS A 101 -16.16 2.96 -2.73
C LYS A 101 -16.99 2.68 -1.47
N GLY A 102 -16.76 3.45 -0.43
CA GLY A 102 -17.51 3.38 0.82
C GLY A 102 -17.12 2.23 1.73
N SER A 103 -16.09 1.45 1.39
CA SER A 103 -15.62 0.35 2.24
C SER A 103 -14.94 0.86 3.51
N THR A 104 -14.97 0.03 4.54
CA THR A 104 -14.26 0.28 5.80
C THR A 104 -13.33 -0.89 6.09
N VAL A 105 -12.09 -0.59 6.43
CA VAL A 105 -11.11 -1.59 6.85
C VAL A 105 -10.78 -1.32 8.31
N ALA A 106 -11.13 -2.27 9.18
CA ALA A 106 -10.99 -2.10 10.63
C ALA A 106 -9.51 -2.09 11.05
N LEU A 107 -9.27 -1.58 12.24
CA LEU A 107 -7.96 -1.46 12.86
C LEU A 107 -7.15 -2.75 12.73
N GLY A 108 -5.90 -2.62 12.30
CA GLY A 108 -4.93 -3.71 12.26
C GLY A 108 -5.11 -4.72 11.13
N VAL A 109 -6.11 -4.58 10.27
CA VAL A 109 -6.33 -5.50 9.15
C VAL A 109 -5.27 -5.32 8.07
N THR A 110 -4.78 -6.42 7.52
CA THR A 110 -3.91 -6.41 6.34
C THR A 110 -4.62 -7.08 5.17
N LEU A 111 -4.69 -6.38 4.05
CA LEU A 111 -5.22 -6.91 2.79
C LEU A 111 -4.09 -7.01 1.78
N SER A 112 -4.01 -8.14 1.08
CA SER A 112 -3.05 -8.36 0.01
C SER A 112 -3.75 -9.00 -1.17
N ASN A 113 -3.52 -8.45 -2.35
CA ASN A 113 -4.08 -8.95 -3.60
C ASN A 113 -5.60 -9.18 -3.54
N TYR A 114 -6.30 -8.34 -2.80
CA TYR A 114 -7.75 -8.44 -2.64
C TYR A 114 -8.44 -7.48 -3.62
N GLN A 115 -9.19 -8.05 -4.56
CA GLN A 115 -9.90 -7.26 -5.57
C GLN A 115 -11.37 -7.22 -5.23
N GLY A 116 -11.78 -6.21 -4.48
CA GLY A 116 -13.17 -5.98 -4.13
C GLY A 116 -14.03 -5.68 -5.35
N GLU A 117 -15.27 -6.14 -5.32
CA GLU A 117 -16.27 -5.86 -6.36
C GLU A 117 -17.38 -4.94 -5.86
N VAL A 118 -17.54 -4.88 -4.55
CA VAL A 118 -18.60 -4.10 -3.89
C VAL A 118 -18.04 -3.46 -2.62
N LYS A 119 -18.80 -2.52 -2.06
CA LYS A 119 -18.55 -1.97 -0.73
C LYS A 119 -18.52 -3.07 0.32
N GLU A 120 -17.49 -3.06 1.16
CA GLU A 120 -17.27 -4.10 2.17
C GLU A 120 -16.76 -3.53 3.48
N THR A 121 -16.94 -4.28 4.57
CA THR A 121 -16.34 -3.97 5.86
C THR A 121 -15.47 -5.14 6.32
N PHE A 122 -14.19 -4.89 6.53
CA PHE A 122 -13.20 -5.90 6.88
C PHE A 122 -12.82 -5.75 8.36
N VAL A 123 -12.86 -6.82 9.13
CA VAL A 123 -12.66 -6.79 10.58
C VAL A 123 -11.55 -7.68 11.11
N SER A 124 -10.96 -8.56 10.28
CA SER A 124 -9.89 -9.47 10.71
C SER A 124 -9.05 -9.99 9.55
N GLN A 125 -8.00 -10.75 9.88
CA GLN A 125 -7.16 -11.46 8.93
C GLN A 125 -7.28 -12.97 9.15
N PRO A 126 -7.42 -13.76 8.07
CA PRO A 126 -7.70 -13.30 6.72
C PRO A 126 -8.95 -12.42 6.67
N PRO A 127 -9.14 -11.60 5.60
CA PRO A 127 -10.24 -10.66 5.57
C PRO A 127 -11.57 -11.33 5.80
N ARG A 128 -12.37 -10.76 6.68
CA ARG A 128 -13.78 -11.14 6.87
C ARG A 128 -14.65 -9.96 6.51
N ILE A 129 -15.71 -10.24 5.79
CA ILE A 129 -16.69 -9.25 5.38
C ILE A 129 -17.86 -9.31 6.35
N LEU A 130 -18.20 -8.15 6.91
CA LEU A 130 -19.39 -8.00 7.74
C LEU A 130 -20.60 -7.67 6.90
#